data_5d1a16f53e66dc8845f815e1af881cee
#
_entry.id   5d1a16f53e66dc8845f815e1af881cee
#
_cell.length_a   1.000
_cell.length_b   1.000
_cell.length_c   1.000
_cell.angle_alpha   90.00
_cell.angle_beta   90.00
_cell.angle_gamma   90.00
#
_symmetry.space_group_name_H-M   'P 1'
#
loop_
_entity.id
_entity.type
_entity.pdbx_description
1 polymer ?
#
loop_
_entity_poly.entity_id
_entity_poly.type
_entity_poly.pdbx_seq_one_letter_code
_entity_poly.pdbx_strand_id
1 'polypeptide(L)'
;MITIKTVGLTRKFGPLIAVEDLNLEIEEGEIFGLVGPDGAGKTTTMRLLTGILDPTSGEGWVCNKHISKESEALKENIAYISQRFGLYEDLTVSENLDFYAEIYGVNAKEKLARVERLLDFSGLVPFKKRLARNLSGGMKQKLGLACALVHTPKVLFLDEPTNGVDPVSRRDFWRILYQLLKEKVTILFSTSYLDEAERCKRVGLIHKGRLLKCDDPASIKKQMSAKSLEEAFISIINEHEHK
;
A
#
# COMPACT_ATOMS: atom_id res chain seq x y z
N MET A 1 -5.36 -0.44 18.04
CA MET A 1 -3.92 -0.71 18.38
C MET A 1 -3.06 -0.12 17.27
N ILE A 2 -1.87 0.46 17.58
CA ILE A 2 -0.97 0.98 16.52
C ILE A 2 -0.27 -0.21 15.87
N THR A 3 -0.40 -0.32 14.55
CA THR A 3 0.19 -1.40 13.73
C THR A 3 1.45 -0.97 13.02
N ILE A 4 1.52 0.31 12.59
CA ILE A 4 2.72 0.90 11.98
C ILE A 4 3.10 2.12 12.81
N LYS A 5 4.39 2.22 13.16
CA LYS A 5 4.93 3.36 13.90
C LYS A 5 6.30 3.73 13.37
N THR A 6 6.56 5.02 13.17
CA THR A 6 7.89 5.56 12.87
C THR A 6 8.25 6.68 13.82
N VAL A 7 9.54 6.82 14.12
CA VAL A 7 10.10 7.88 14.95
C VAL A 7 11.36 8.42 14.28
N GLY A 8 11.28 9.65 13.77
CA GLY A 8 12.38 10.33 13.11
C GLY A 8 12.92 9.61 11.88
N LEU A 9 12.08 8.76 11.21
CA LEU A 9 12.53 7.89 10.14
C LEU A 9 13.03 8.71 8.95
N THR A 10 14.30 8.52 8.60
CA THR A 10 14.99 9.32 7.58
C THR A 10 15.74 8.42 6.61
N ARG A 11 15.67 8.73 5.31
CA ARG A 11 16.47 8.08 4.27
C ARG A 11 17.12 9.10 3.35
N LYS A 12 18.45 8.98 3.22
CA LYS A 12 19.29 9.79 2.32
C LYS A 12 19.93 8.91 1.25
N PHE A 13 20.05 9.44 0.04
CA PHE A 13 20.80 8.87 -1.07
C PHE A 13 21.84 9.91 -1.50
N GLY A 14 23.06 9.82 -0.95
CA GLY A 14 24.05 10.88 -1.09
C GLY A 14 23.49 12.21 -0.56
N PRO A 15 23.49 13.28 -1.38
CA PRO A 15 22.95 14.58 -0.99
C PRO A 15 21.43 14.65 -0.97
N LEU A 16 20.74 13.70 -1.62
CA LEU A 16 19.27 13.68 -1.72
C LEU A 16 18.66 13.12 -0.45
N ILE A 17 17.78 13.87 0.20
CA ILE A 17 16.95 13.40 1.30
C ILE A 17 15.61 12.95 0.71
N ALA A 18 15.38 11.65 0.66
CA ALA A 18 14.15 11.08 0.09
C ALA A 18 13.00 10.94 1.09
N VAL A 19 13.34 10.76 2.38
CA VAL A 19 12.40 10.80 3.51
C VAL A 19 13.13 11.49 4.67
N GLU A 20 12.49 12.46 5.30
CA GLU A 20 13.07 13.28 6.35
C GLU A 20 12.16 13.34 7.57
N ASP A 21 12.69 12.90 8.71
CA ASP A 21 12.05 12.98 10.04
C ASP A 21 10.59 12.51 10.05
N LEU A 22 10.31 11.36 9.39
CA LEU A 22 8.95 10.84 9.30
C LEU A 22 8.52 10.28 10.65
N ASN A 23 7.51 10.93 11.24
CA ASN A 23 6.82 10.51 12.45
C ASN A 23 5.38 10.14 12.08
N LEU A 24 5.05 8.84 12.11
CA LEU A 24 3.78 8.32 11.63
C LEU A 24 3.26 7.21 12.55
N GLU A 25 1.97 7.22 12.84
CA GLU A 25 1.27 6.15 13.53
C GLU A 25 0.01 5.76 12.75
N ILE A 26 -0.12 4.46 12.43
CA ILE A 26 -1.27 3.89 11.72
C ILE A 26 -1.91 2.82 12.60
N GLU A 27 -3.23 2.91 12.75
CA GLU A 27 -4.02 1.98 13.56
C GLU A 27 -4.32 0.68 12.83
N GLU A 28 -4.56 -0.37 13.60
CA GLU A 28 -4.99 -1.67 13.08
C GLU A 28 -6.35 -1.55 12.36
N GLY A 29 -6.44 -2.18 11.18
CA GLY A 29 -7.70 -2.26 10.44
C GLY A 29 -8.15 -0.93 9.81
N GLU A 30 -7.23 0.01 9.56
CA GLU A 30 -7.56 1.20 8.77
C GLU A 30 -6.94 1.17 7.36
N ILE A 31 -7.56 1.90 6.42
CA ILE A 31 -6.89 2.33 5.18
C ILE A 31 -6.30 3.71 5.44
N PHE A 32 -4.99 3.77 5.42
CA PHE A 32 -4.22 5.00 5.52
C PHE A 32 -3.65 5.37 4.14
N GLY A 33 -3.92 6.60 3.69
CA GLY A 33 -3.39 7.13 2.43
C GLY A 33 -2.08 7.90 2.63
N LEU A 34 -0.99 7.48 2.00
CA LEU A 34 0.22 8.29 1.89
C LEU A 34 0.18 9.03 0.56
N VAL A 35 -0.08 10.34 0.61
CA VAL A 35 -0.50 11.13 -0.55
C VAL A 35 0.51 12.22 -0.88
N GLY A 36 0.88 12.33 -2.14
CA GLY A 36 1.82 13.35 -2.59
C GLY A 36 2.21 13.20 -4.05
N PRO A 37 2.85 14.21 -4.64
CA PRO A 37 3.30 14.16 -6.03
C PRO A 37 4.37 13.10 -6.27
N ASP A 38 4.73 12.91 -7.54
CA ASP A 38 5.85 12.07 -7.91
C ASP A 38 7.14 12.63 -7.30
N GLY A 39 8.00 11.72 -6.79
CA GLY A 39 9.22 12.10 -6.09
C GLY A 39 9.02 12.60 -4.65
N ALA A 40 7.80 12.63 -4.11
CA ALA A 40 7.55 13.09 -2.74
C ALA A 40 8.13 12.18 -1.63
N GLY A 41 8.58 10.97 -1.96
CA GLY A 41 9.13 10.00 -0.99
C GLY A 41 8.19 8.82 -0.68
N LYS A 42 7.02 8.71 -1.31
CA LYS A 42 6.01 7.65 -1.06
C LYS A 42 6.60 6.24 -1.17
N THR A 43 7.15 5.88 -2.34
CA THR A 43 7.76 4.57 -2.59
C THR A 43 8.94 4.30 -1.65
N THR A 44 9.76 5.32 -1.35
CA THR A 44 10.87 5.18 -0.40
C THR A 44 10.35 4.85 1.00
N THR A 45 9.29 5.53 1.44
CA THR A 45 8.64 5.24 2.73
C THR A 45 8.09 3.81 2.77
N MET A 46 7.41 3.35 1.70
CA MET A 46 6.93 1.97 1.60
C MET A 46 8.07 0.95 1.73
N ARG A 47 9.19 1.18 1.02
CA ARG A 47 10.36 0.28 1.05
C ARG A 47 11.05 0.25 2.41
N LEU A 48 11.09 1.37 3.12
CA LEU A 48 11.59 1.43 4.50
C LEU A 48 10.71 0.60 5.43
N LEU A 49 9.40 0.82 5.40
CA LEU A 49 8.44 0.14 6.27
C LEU A 49 8.33 -1.36 6.00
N THR A 50 8.64 -1.80 4.79
CA THR A 50 8.65 -3.23 4.41
C THR A 50 9.99 -3.91 4.65
N GLY A 51 11.01 -3.21 5.17
CA GLY A 51 12.34 -3.75 5.39
C GLY A 51 13.13 -4.08 4.12
N ILE A 52 12.68 -3.57 2.95
CA ILE A 52 13.42 -3.69 1.67
C ILE A 52 14.59 -2.70 1.63
N LEU A 53 14.46 -1.60 2.36
CA LEU A 53 15.44 -0.53 2.40
C LEU A 53 15.71 -0.14 3.87
N ASP A 54 16.98 -0.03 4.24
CA ASP A 54 17.34 0.42 5.58
C ASP A 54 17.25 1.94 5.71
N PRO A 55 16.82 2.46 6.88
CA PRO A 55 16.86 3.89 7.15
C PRO A 55 18.32 4.38 7.31
N THR A 56 18.53 5.67 7.04
CA THR A 56 19.79 6.35 7.38
C THR A 56 19.83 6.70 8.86
N SER A 57 18.67 7.06 9.44
CA SER A 57 18.48 7.33 10.87
C SER A 57 17.00 7.19 11.22
N GLY A 58 16.70 7.20 12.53
CA GLY A 58 15.35 6.99 13.04
C GLY A 58 14.99 5.51 13.08
N GLU A 59 13.80 5.22 13.55
CA GLU A 59 13.34 3.86 13.78
C GLU A 59 11.92 3.66 13.26
N GLY A 60 11.55 2.40 12.95
CA GLY A 60 10.21 2.04 12.52
C GLY A 60 9.82 0.64 12.96
N TRP A 61 8.53 0.45 13.19
CA TRP A 61 7.94 -0.84 13.57
C TRP A 61 6.68 -1.09 12.76
N VAL A 62 6.50 -2.33 12.35
CA VAL A 62 5.27 -2.81 11.71
C VAL A 62 4.89 -4.13 12.38
N CYS A 63 3.64 -4.27 12.81
CA CYS A 63 3.18 -5.43 13.61
C CYS A 63 4.08 -5.72 14.83
N ASN A 64 4.56 -4.69 15.53
CA ASN A 64 5.52 -4.76 16.63
C ASN A 64 6.89 -5.37 16.25
N LYS A 65 7.21 -5.47 14.96
CA LYS A 65 8.51 -5.89 14.44
C LYS A 65 9.30 -4.69 13.96
N HIS A 66 10.56 -4.59 14.37
CA HIS A 66 11.45 -3.53 13.94
C HIS A 66 11.85 -3.74 12.46
N ILE A 67 11.67 -2.71 11.62
CA ILE A 67 11.80 -2.80 10.15
C ILE A 67 13.18 -3.26 9.65
N SER A 68 14.27 -2.99 10.38
CA SER A 68 15.63 -3.41 10.00
C SER A 68 16.12 -4.61 10.80
N LYS A 69 15.88 -4.63 12.13
CA LYS A 69 16.44 -5.66 13.02
C LYS A 69 15.69 -6.98 12.95
N GLU A 70 14.40 -6.96 12.57
CA GLU A 70 13.50 -8.11 12.52
C GLU A 70 12.84 -8.25 11.13
N SER A 71 13.53 -7.86 10.05
CA SER A 71 12.99 -7.80 8.70
C SER A 71 12.46 -9.15 8.20
N GLU A 72 13.08 -10.27 8.57
CA GLU A 72 12.58 -11.60 8.17
C GLU A 72 11.25 -11.93 8.86
N ALA A 73 11.14 -11.72 10.17
CA ALA A 73 9.89 -11.94 10.91
C ALA A 73 8.80 -10.93 10.51
N LEU A 74 9.19 -9.75 10.01
CA LEU A 74 8.27 -8.76 9.46
C LEU A 74 7.59 -9.28 8.19
N LYS A 75 8.34 -9.90 7.27
CA LYS A 75 7.84 -10.40 5.97
C LYS A 75 6.70 -11.39 6.10
N GLU A 76 6.65 -12.16 7.19
CA GLU A 76 5.54 -13.08 7.46
C GLU A 76 4.20 -12.38 7.72
N ASN A 77 4.24 -11.12 8.14
CA ASN A 77 3.06 -10.35 8.55
C ASN A 77 2.59 -9.33 7.52
N ILE A 78 3.38 -9.10 6.46
CA ILE A 78 3.12 -8.05 5.50
C ILE A 78 3.04 -8.57 4.07
N ALA A 79 2.33 -7.84 3.21
CA ALA A 79 2.46 -7.96 1.76
C ALA A 79 2.77 -6.58 1.16
N TYR A 80 3.61 -6.55 0.13
CA TYR A 80 3.94 -5.33 -0.59
C TYR A 80 3.67 -5.49 -2.09
N ILE A 81 2.80 -4.65 -2.59
CA ILE A 81 2.50 -4.53 -4.01
C ILE A 81 3.15 -3.25 -4.52
N SER A 82 4.24 -3.39 -5.26
CA SER A 82 4.92 -2.28 -5.94
C SER A 82 4.12 -1.84 -7.18
N GLN A 83 4.42 -0.66 -7.72
CA GLN A 83 3.83 -0.14 -8.96
C GLN A 83 3.84 -1.15 -10.12
N ARG A 84 4.88 -1.97 -10.19
CA ARG A 84 4.99 -3.09 -11.13
C ARG A 84 4.96 -4.38 -10.35
N PHE A 85 3.76 -4.94 -10.18
CA PHE A 85 3.65 -6.24 -9.53
C PHE A 85 4.23 -7.34 -10.42
N GLY A 86 5.06 -8.18 -9.83
CA GLY A 86 5.78 -9.25 -10.53
C GLY A 86 4.90 -10.46 -10.85
N LEU A 87 3.84 -10.29 -11.66
CA LEU A 87 3.11 -11.43 -12.19
C LEU A 87 3.96 -12.19 -13.21
N TYR A 88 3.89 -13.51 -13.15
CA TYR A 88 4.47 -14.37 -14.17
C TYR A 88 3.53 -14.40 -15.37
N GLU A 89 3.87 -13.66 -16.41
CA GLU A 89 3.00 -13.41 -17.56
C GLU A 89 2.70 -14.67 -18.38
N ASP A 90 3.61 -15.66 -18.36
CA ASP A 90 3.47 -16.95 -19.04
C ASP A 90 2.73 -18.01 -18.20
N LEU A 91 2.40 -17.70 -16.96
CA LEU A 91 1.53 -18.52 -16.12
C LEU A 91 0.08 -18.06 -16.22
N THR A 92 -0.83 -18.99 -16.05
CA THR A 92 -2.27 -18.70 -15.91
C THR A 92 -2.55 -17.99 -14.60
N VAL A 93 -3.77 -17.47 -14.44
CA VAL A 93 -4.26 -16.88 -13.19
C VAL A 93 -4.11 -17.87 -12.03
N SER A 94 -4.53 -19.13 -12.22
CA SER A 94 -4.44 -20.16 -11.19
C SER A 94 -2.98 -20.50 -10.86
N GLU A 95 -2.13 -20.69 -11.88
CA GLU A 95 -0.71 -21.01 -11.69
C GLU A 95 0.06 -19.88 -10.99
N ASN A 96 -0.28 -18.60 -11.24
CA ASN A 96 0.28 -17.49 -10.46
C ASN A 96 -0.06 -17.62 -8.97
N LEU A 97 -1.33 -17.87 -8.63
CA LEU A 97 -1.74 -18.06 -7.23
C LEU A 97 -1.06 -19.27 -6.58
N ASP A 98 -1.00 -20.38 -7.31
CA ASP A 98 -0.33 -21.61 -6.86
C ASP A 98 1.15 -21.37 -6.58
N PHE A 99 1.84 -20.66 -7.48
CA PHE A 99 3.25 -20.30 -7.34
C PHE A 99 3.51 -19.45 -6.10
N TYR A 100 2.71 -18.39 -5.88
CA TYR A 100 2.86 -17.57 -4.67
C TYR A 100 2.50 -18.34 -3.39
N ALA A 101 1.51 -19.25 -3.45
CA ALA A 101 1.20 -20.12 -2.32
C ALA A 101 2.37 -21.02 -1.95
N GLU A 102 3.12 -21.53 -2.93
CA GLU A 102 4.33 -22.32 -2.68
C GLU A 102 5.47 -21.48 -2.10
N ILE A 103 5.74 -20.31 -2.67
CA ILE A 103 6.77 -19.38 -2.14
C ILE A 103 6.52 -19.03 -0.67
N TYR A 104 5.27 -18.74 -0.32
CA TYR A 104 4.89 -18.41 1.06
C TYR A 104 4.66 -19.63 1.96
N GLY A 105 4.97 -20.84 1.49
CA GLY A 105 4.89 -22.05 2.28
C GLY A 105 3.47 -22.41 2.74
N VAL A 106 2.45 -22.05 1.97
CA VAL A 106 1.06 -22.38 2.31
C VAL A 106 0.89 -23.89 2.32
N ASN A 107 0.34 -24.43 3.42
CA ASN A 107 0.15 -25.87 3.60
C ASN A 107 -0.68 -26.45 2.44
N ALA A 108 -0.21 -27.56 1.87
CA ALA A 108 -0.86 -28.21 0.73
C ALA A 108 -2.33 -28.55 0.97
N LYS A 109 -2.73 -28.86 2.20
CA LYS A 109 -4.13 -29.16 2.58
C LYS A 109 -5.02 -27.91 2.51
N GLU A 110 -4.47 -26.72 2.76
CA GLU A 110 -5.19 -25.44 2.76
C GLU A 110 -5.10 -24.73 1.41
N LYS A 111 -4.06 -25.01 0.62
CA LYS A 111 -3.71 -24.30 -0.62
C LYS A 111 -4.89 -24.22 -1.58
N LEU A 112 -5.53 -25.35 -1.87
CA LEU A 112 -6.65 -25.41 -2.84
C LEU A 112 -7.80 -24.51 -2.40
N ALA A 113 -8.28 -24.66 -1.16
CA ALA A 113 -9.39 -23.87 -0.63
C ALA A 113 -9.04 -22.37 -0.59
N ARG A 114 -7.80 -22.02 -0.27
CA ARG A 114 -7.31 -20.65 -0.22
C ARG A 114 -7.25 -20.01 -1.62
N VAL A 115 -6.71 -20.73 -2.60
CA VAL A 115 -6.65 -20.29 -4.00
C VAL A 115 -8.07 -20.09 -4.56
N GLU A 116 -8.99 -21.02 -4.32
CA GLU A 116 -10.38 -20.88 -4.77
C GLU A 116 -11.07 -19.67 -4.14
N ARG A 117 -10.90 -19.46 -2.82
CA ARG A 117 -11.39 -18.26 -2.13
C ARG A 117 -10.85 -16.98 -2.74
N LEU A 118 -9.54 -16.91 -3.04
CA LEU A 118 -8.92 -15.72 -3.62
C LEU A 118 -9.34 -15.47 -5.06
N LEU A 119 -9.59 -16.52 -5.85
CA LEU A 119 -10.16 -16.40 -7.18
C LEU A 119 -11.58 -15.81 -7.14
N ASP A 120 -12.41 -16.28 -6.22
CA ASP A 120 -13.78 -15.76 -6.03
C ASP A 120 -13.74 -14.30 -5.54
N PHE A 121 -12.97 -14.03 -4.51
CA PHE A 121 -12.77 -12.71 -3.90
C PHE A 121 -12.31 -11.65 -4.91
N SER A 122 -11.42 -12.02 -5.83
CA SER A 122 -10.90 -11.14 -6.89
C SER A 122 -11.82 -11.09 -8.13
N GLY A 123 -12.85 -11.94 -8.20
CA GLY A 123 -13.72 -12.10 -9.37
C GLY A 123 -13.01 -12.70 -10.59
N LEU A 124 -11.95 -13.49 -10.36
CA LEU A 124 -11.14 -14.08 -11.43
C LEU A 124 -11.47 -15.54 -11.74
N VAL A 125 -12.47 -16.13 -11.09
CA VAL A 125 -12.92 -17.51 -11.35
C VAL A 125 -13.14 -17.80 -12.84
N PRO A 126 -13.84 -16.95 -13.64
CA PRO A 126 -14.05 -17.20 -15.07
C PRO A 126 -12.77 -17.19 -15.90
N PHE A 127 -11.69 -16.64 -15.34
CA PHE A 127 -10.43 -16.41 -16.04
C PHE A 127 -9.29 -17.27 -15.52
N LYS A 128 -9.55 -18.23 -14.62
CA LYS A 128 -8.51 -19.02 -13.91
C LYS A 128 -7.52 -19.73 -14.85
N LYS A 129 -7.93 -20.10 -16.06
CA LYS A 129 -7.09 -20.76 -17.06
C LYS A 129 -6.47 -19.78 -18.07
N ARG A 130 -6.73 -18.46 -17.95
CA ARG A 130 -6.18 -17.45 -18.86
C ARG A 130 -4.76 -17.09 -18.42
N LEU A 131 -3.84 -16.95 -19.37
CA LEU A 131 -2.48 -16.47 -19.11
C LEU A 131 -2.53 -15.03 -18.59
N ALA A 132 -1.66 -14.71 -17.62
CA ALA A 132 -1.62 -13.40 -17.00
C ALA A 132 -1.31 -12.27 -18.01
N ARG A 133 -0.50 -12.53 -19.04
CA ARG A 133 -0.26 -11.57 -20.13
C ARG A 133 -1.52 -11.15 -20.89
N ASN A 134 -2.52 -12.01 -20.95
CA ASN A 134 -3.78 -11.78 -21.66
C ASN A 134 -4.88 -11.14 -20.80
N LEU A 135 -4.54 -10.70 -19.59
CA LEU A 135 -5.43 -9.97 -18.69
C LEU A 135 -5.41 -8.47 -18.98
N SER A 136 -6.53 -7.79 -18.75
CA SER A 136 -6.55 -6.32 -18.71
C SER A 136 -5.74 -5.78 -17.53
N GLY A 137 -5.36 -4.50 -17.56
CA GLY A 137 -4.62 -3.85 -16.47
C GLY A 137 -5.31 -4.03 -15.11
N GLY A 138 -6.62 -3.75 -15.03
CA GLY A 138 -7.38 -3.95 -13.80
C GLY A 138 -7.48 -5.41 -13.34
N MET A 139 -7.52 -6.37 -14.28
CA MET A 139 -7.45 -7.80 -13.92
C MET A 139 -6.07 -8.21 -13.42
N LYS A 140 -4.98 -7.66 -13.99
CA LYS A 140 -3.62 -7.87 -13.49
C LYS A 140 -3.48 -7.32 -12.07
N GLN A 141 -4.04 -6.17 -11.77
CA GLN A 141 -4.05 -5.60 -10.41
C GLN A 141 -4.80 -6.48 -9.41
N LYS A 142 -5.99 -6.98 -9.80
CA LYS A 142 -6.77 -7.91 -8.96
C LYS A 142 -6.02 -9.23 -8.72
N LEU A 143 -5.35 -9.76 -9.73
CA LEU A 143 -4.52 -10.97 -9.59
C LEU A 143 -3.31 -10.70 -8.68
N GLY A 144 -2.64 -9.57 -8.86
CA GLY A 144 -1.53 -9.16 -8.00
C GLY A 144 -1.95 -9.07 -6.53
N LEU A 145 -3.10 -8.45 -6.28
CA LEU A 145 -3.66 -8.36 -4.93
C LEU A 145 -3.99 -9.77 -4.37
N ALA A 146 -4.62 -10.63 -5.16
CA ALA A 146 -4.93 -11.99 -4.74
C ALA A 146 -3.66 -12.80 -4.41
N CYS A 147 -2.60 -12.69 -5.23
CA CYS A 147 -1.29 -13.32 -4.95
C CYS A 147 -0.66 -12.79 -3.65
N ALA A 148 -0.74 -11.48 -3.41
CA ALA A 148 -0.23 -10.86 -2.19
C ALA A 148 -0.99 -11.29 -0.91
N LEU A 149 -2.25 -11.70 -1.04
CA LEU A 149 -3.09 -12.15 0.07
C LEU A 149 -2.96 -13.64 0.39
N VAL A 150 -2.20 -14.39 -0.40
CA VAL A 150 -2.10 -15.86 -0.26
C VAL A 150 -1.62 -16.28 1.14
N HIS A 151 -0.72 -15.53 1.76
CA HIS A 151 -0.20 -15.83 3.11
C HIS A 151 -0.94 -15.12 4.25
N THR A 152 -2.09 -14.50 3.95
CA THR A 152 -2.95 -13.80 4.95
C THR A 152 -2.20 -12.72 5.77
N PRO A 153 -1.64 -11.68 5.11
CA PRO A 153 -0.88 -10.64 5.79
C PRO A 153 -1.78 -9.81 6.73
N LYS A 154 -1.19 -9.30 7.82
CA LYS A 154 -1.85 -8.33 8.72
C LYS A 154 -1.81 -6.90 8.16
N VAL A 155 -0.76 -6.59 7.40
CA VAL A 155 -0.57 -5.29 6.76
C VAL A 155 -0.32 -5.45 5.27
N LEU A 156 -1.05 -4.67 4.48
CA LEU A 156 -0.92 -4.62 3.04
C LEU A 156 -0.38 -3.23 2.64
N PHE A 157 0.77 -3.21 2.00
CA PHE A 157 1.37 -2.02 1.41
C PHE A 157 1.07 -1.98 -0.09
N LEU A 158 0.45 -0.91 -0.55
CA LEU A 158 0.03 -0.72 -1.94
C LEU A 158 0.67 0.54 -2.51
N ASP A 159 1.65 0.38 -3.38
CA ASP A 159 2.40 1.50 -3.96
C ASP A 159 1.81 1.88 -5.31
N GLU A 160 0.96 2.91 -5.34
CA GLU A 160 0.24 3.42 -6.50
C GLU A 160 -0.50 2.32 -7.32
N PRO A 161 -1.28 1.45 -6.67
CA PRO A 161 -1.78 0.22 -7.29
C PRO A 161 -2.82 0.46 -8.40
N THR A 162 -3.38 1.65 -8.48
CA THR A 162 -4.43 2.01 -9.44
C THR A 162 -3.94 2.94 -10.55
N ASN A 163 -2.64 3.21 -10.60
CA ASN A 163 -2.06 4.02 -11.66
C ASN A 163 -2.26 3.36 -13.03
N GLY A 164 -2.82 4.13 -13.99
CA GLY A 164 -3.14 3.61 -15.32
C GLY A 164 -4.31 2.63 -15.39
N VAL A 165 -5.09 2.47 -14.32
CA VAL A 165 -6.28 1.61 -14.27
C VAL A 165 -7.53 2.43 -14.61
N ASP A 166 -8.42 1.86 -15.44
CA ASP A 166 -9.68 2.50 -15.80
C ASP A 166 -10.61 2.71 -14.58
N PRO A 167 -11.55 3.69 -14.63
CA PRO A 167 -12.38 4.03 -13.48
C PRO A 167 -13.25 2.88 -12.94
N VAL A 168 -13.72 1.98 -13.81
CA VAL A 168 -14.56 0.84 -13.39
C VAL A 168 -13.73 -0.18 -12.62
N SER A 169 -12.56 -0.56 -13.18
CA SER A 169 -11.61 -1.45 -12.52
C SER A 169 -11.09 -0.87 -11.20
N ARG A 170 -10.83 0.45 -11.15
CA ARG A 170 -10.43 1.17 -9.93
C ARG A 170 -11.51 1.07 -8.85
N ARG A 171 -12.77 1.33 -9.20
CA ARG A 171 -13.90 1.17 -8.27
C ARG A 171 -14.00 -0.23 -7.71
N ASP A 172 -13.84 -1.24 -8.56
CA ASP A 172 -13.91 -2.65 -8.15
C ASP A 172 -12.72 -3.03 -7.25
N PHE A 173 -11.53 -2.49 -7.52
CA PHE A 173 -10.35 -2.66 -6.67
C PHE A 173 -10.60 -2.09 -5.26
N TRP A 174 -11.14 -0.87 -5.15
CA TRP A 174 -11.52 -0.28 -3.87
C TRP A 174 -12.56 -1.10 -3.10
N ARG A 175 -13.51 -1.74 -3.78
CA ARG A 175 -14.47 -2.66 -3.13
C ARG A 175 -13.76 -3.83 -2.45
N ILE A 176 -12.73 -4.38 -3.10
CA ILE A 176 -11.90 -5.44 -2.53
C ILE A 176 -11.17 -4.92 -1.28
N LEU A 177 -10.57 -3.73 -1.32
CA LEU A 177 -9.89 -3.15 -0.16
C LEU A 177 -10.84 -2.97 1.04
N TYR A 178 -12.07 -2.50 0.82
CA TYR A 178 -13.07 -2.38 1.89
C TYR A 178 -13.52 -3.74 2.46
N GLN A 179 -13.45 -4.81 1.69
CA GLN A 179 -13.71 -6.16 2.22
C GLN A 179 -12.57 -6.62 3.13
N LEU A 180 -11.32 -6.32 2.78
CA LEU A 180 -10.15 -6.64 3.61
C LEU A 180 -10.17 -5.92 4.97
N LEU A 181 -10.71 -4.71 5.03
CA LEU A 181 -10.89 -4.02 6.32
C LEU A 181 -11.81 -4.78 7.28
N LYS A 182 -12.85 -5.46 6.75
CA LYS A 182 -13.75 -6.29 7.59
C LYS A 182 -13.00 -7.49 8.18
N GLU A 183 -11.93 -7.93 7.53
CA GLU A 183 -11.01 -8.96 8.00
C GLU A 183 -9.88 -8.39 8.89
N LYS A 184 -9.96 -7.09 9.25
CA LYS A 184 -8.99 -6.33 10.07
C LYS A 184 -7.59 -6.22 9.44
N VAL A 185 -7.47 -6.35 8.12
CA VAL A 185 -6.22 -6.06 7.42
C VAL A 185 -5.99 -4.56 7.44
N THR A 186 -4.81 -4.12 7.89
CA THR A 186 -4.39 -2.72 7.82
C THR A 186 -3.82 -2.44 6.44
N ILE A 187 -4.19 -1.32 5.82
CA ILE A 187 -3.75 -1.00 4.46
C ILE A 187 -3.05 0.35 4.45
N LEU A 188 -1.78 0.37 4.04
CA LEU A 188 -1.07 1.59 3.68
C LEU A 188 -1.07 1.73 2.16
N PHE A 189 -1.80 2.72 1.67
CA PHE A 189 -2.05 2.96 0.25
C PHE A 189 -1.32 4.24 -0.18
N SER A 190 -0.37 4.18 -1.13
CA SER A 190 0.21 5.40 -1.70
C SER A 190 -0.50 5.81 -2.98
N THR A 191 -0.68 7.10 -3.16
CA THR A 191 -1.27 7.65 -4.40
C THR A 191 -0.85 9.10 -4.63
N SER A 192 -0.84 9.51 -5.90
CA SER A 192 -0.82 10.92 -6.31
C SER A 192 -2.22 11.48 -6.58
N TYR A 193 -3.25 10.61 -6.59
CA TYR A 193 -4.63 10.99 -6.87
C TYR A 193 -5.38 11.36 -5.57
N LEU A 194 -5.79 12.61 -5.47
CA LEU A 194 -6.45 13.13 -4.25
C LEU A 194 -7.89 12.63 -4.09
N ASP A 195 -8.56 12.25 -5.17
CA ASP A 195 -9.88 11.59 -5.13
C ASP A 195 -9.81 10.18 -4.51
N GLU A 196 -8.67 9.51 -4.62
CA GLU A 196 -8.43 8.24 -3.91
C GLU A 196 -8.08 8.47 -2.44
N ALA A 197 -7.34 9.54 -2.15
CA ALA A 197 -7.03 9.92 -0.79
C ALA A 197 -8.31 10.16 0.04
N GLU A 198 -9.34 10.75 -0.55
CA GLU A 198 -10.64 10.97 0.12
C GLU A 198 -11.39 9.68 0.48
N ARG A 199 -10.96 8.53 -0.04
CA ARG A 199 -11.52 7.21 0.31
C ARG A 199 -10.84 6.57 1.52
N CYS A 200 -9.71 7.10 1.95
CA CYS A 200 -8.97 6.62 3.12
C CYS A 200 -9.58 7.15 4.41
N LYS A 201 -9.43 6.40 5.51
CA LYS A 201 -9.85 6.85 6.85
C LYS A 201 -9.02 8.06 7.30
N ARG A 202 -7.71 7.97 7.12
CA ARG A 202 -6.74 9.04 7.39
C ARG A 202 -5.74 9.12 6.25
N VAL A 203 -5.16 10.29 6.08
CA VAL A 203 -4.13 10.55 5.07
C VAL A 203 -2.93 11.25 5.68
N GLY A 204 -1.76 10.91 5.18
CA GLY A 204 -0.52 11.65 5.39
C GLY A 204 -0.14 12.36 4.09
N LEU A 205 -0.17 13.68 4.10
CA LEU A 205 0.25 14.51 2.97
C LEU A 205 1.76 14.66 3.00
N ILE A 206 2.45 14.09 2.01
CA ILE A 206 3.91 14.09 1.92
C ILE A 206 4.38 14.95 0.73
N HIS A 207 5.41 15.78 0.96
CA HIS A 207 6.04 16.59 -0.06
C HIS A 207 7.54 16.74 0.21
N LYS A 208 8.38 16.57 -0.81
CA LYS A 208 9.85 16.66 -0.71
C LYS A 208 10.43 15.85 0.47
N GLY A 209 9.91 14.64 0.69
CA GLY A 209 10.36 13.73 1.74
C GLY A 209 9.80 14.01 3.14
N ARG A 210 9.03 15.07 3.34
CA ARG A 210 8.47 15.47 4.65
C ARG A 210 6.98 15.21 4.73
N LEU A 211 6.53 14.71 5.87
CA LEU A 211 5.10 14.63 6.21
C LEU A 211 4.62 16.01 6.65
N LEU A 212 3.81 16.67 5.81
CA LEU A 212 3.33 18.01 6.08
C LEU A 212 2.11 18.04 7.00
N LYS A 213 1.21 17.07 6.82
CA LYS A 213 -0.05 16.97 7.57
C LYS A 213 -0.50 15.52 7.64
N CYS A 214 -1.13 15.14 8.74
CA CYS A 214 -1.70 13.82 8.93
C CYS A 214 -3.02 13.95 9.70
N ASP A 215 -4.14 13.62 9.05
CA ASP A 215 -5.48 13.65 9.65
C ASP A 215 -6.50 12.94 8.72
N ASP A 216 -7.78 12.90 9.10
CA ASP A 216 -8.83 12.52 8.16
C ASP A 216 -9.05 13.61 7.10
N PRO A 217 -9.43 13.21 5.86
CA PRO A 217 -9.56 14.17 4.74
C PRO A 217 -10.53 15.32 5.01
N ALA A 218 -11.62 15.08 5.75
CA ALA A 218 -12.61 16.11 6.05
C ALA A 218 -12.07 17.13 7.05
N SER A 219 -11.34 16.68 8.08
CA SER A 219 -10.65 17.54 9.05
C SER A 219 -9.58 18.39 8.38
N ILE A 220 -8.78 17.83 7.46
CA ILE A 220 -7.78 18.61 6.72
C ILE A 220 -8.45 19.73 5.91
N LYS A 221 -9.49 19.40 5.13
CA LYS A 221 -10.25 20.42 4.37
C LYS A 221 -10.82 21.52 5.27
N LYS A 222 -11.38 21.16 6.40
CA LYS A 222 -11.93 22.12 7.37
C LYS A 222 -10.86 23.03 7.97
N GLN A 223 -9.73 22.48 8.40
CA GLN A 223 -8.61 23.24 8.98
C GLN A 223 -8.02 24.25 8.00
N MET A 224 -7.97 23.88 6.70
CA MET A 224 -7.45 24.73 5.63
C MET A 224 -8.53 25.62 4.99
N SER A 225 -9.78 25.57 5.44
CA SER A 225 -10.92 26.28 4.83
C SER A 225 -11.07 25.99 3.34
N ALA A 226 -10.69 24.79 2.90
CA ALA A 226 -10.63 24.37 1.50
C ALA A 226 -11.88 23.59 1.08
N LYS A 227 -12.28 23.71 -0.18
CA LYS A 227 -13.41 22.98 -0.76
C LYS A 227 -13.05 21.55 -1.17
N SER A 228 -11.77 21.32 -1.50
CA SER A 228 -11.25 20.00 -1.89
C SER A 228 -9.95 19.69 -1.15
N LEU A 229 -9.57 18.41 -1.12
CA LEU A 229 -8.28 18.00 -0.57
C LEU A 229 -7.11 18.55 -1.40
N GLU A 230 -7.34 18.81 -2.70
CA GLU A 230 -6.36 19.42 -3.60
C GLU A 230 -6.07 20.87 -3.21
N GLU A 231 -7.11 21.68 -3.00
CA GLU A 231 -6.94 23.05 -2.51
C GLU A 231 -6.23 23.09 -1.16
N ALA A 232 -6.62 22.19 -0.24
CA ALA A 232 -5.98 22.06 1.06
C ALA A 232 -4.49 21.71 0.94
N PHE A 233 -4.14 20.76 0.08
CA PHE A 233 -2.76 20.33 -0.10
C PHE A 233 -1.88 21.43 -0.71
N ILE A 234 -2.38 22.15 -1.72
CA ILE A 234 -1.68 23.30 -2.31
C ILE A 234 -1.43 24.38 -1.24
N SER A 235 -2.44 24.70 -0.41
CA SER A 235 -2.30 25.67 0.67
C SER A 235 -1.24 25.26 1.68
N ILE A 236 -1.24 23.97 2.10
CA ILE A 236 -0.24 23.42 3.02
C ILE A 236 1.17 23.51 2.45
N ILE A 237 1.36 23.17 1.17
CA ILE A 237 2.68 23.28 0.51
C ILE A 237 3.15 24.75 0.53
N ASN A 238 2.30 25.70 0.15
CA ASN A 238 2.65 27.14 0.12
C ASN A 238 3.04 27.65 1.52
N GLU A 239 2.34 27.24 2.57
CA GLU A 239 2.69 27.60 3.95
C GLU A 239 4.07 27.06 4.38
N HIS A 240 4.45 25.88 3.87
CA HIS A 240 5.75 25.27 4.19
C HIS A 240 6.92 25.77 3.34
N GLU A 241 6.67 26.25 2.11
CA GLU A 241 7.74 26.80 1.25
C GLU A 241 8.06 28.27 1.55
N HIS A 242 7.17 28.98 2.25
CA HIS A 242 7.37 30.37 2.66
C HIS A 242 7.91 30.51 4.11
N LYS A 243 8.19 29.42 4.79
CA LYS A 243 8.86 29.34 6.10
C LYS A 243 10.32 28.92 5.97
#